data_e144601a4cb400cd5d9a3387228913c9
#
_entry.id   e144601a4cb400cd5d9a3387228913c9
#
_cell.length_a   1.000
_cell.length_b   1.000
_cell.length_c   1.000
_cell.angle_alpha   90.00
_cell.angle_beta   90.00
_cell.angle_gamma   90.00
#
_symmetry.space_group_name_H-M   'P 1'
#
loop_
_entity.id
_entity.type
_entity.pdbx_description
1 polymer ?
#
loop_
_entity_poly.entity_id
_entity_poly.type
_entity_poly.pdbx_seq_one_letter_code
_entity_poly.pdbx_strand_id
1 'polypeptide(L)'
;MKTIELLKPLAIFRDQETHKYFDETLQRWLAFSTTEVCNELTEEAKENIEAYRYIWQPRGVKVHECLAEKMLGSGDIEPGDYEAWVEPKLNHELITHFEPMAVELMMSIPDKSVGGQLDLLGYDTKTKQIRLIDLKTKGNSKYDIRKRFRDGMIHL
;
A
#
# COMPACT_ATOMS: atom_id res chain seq x y z
N MET A 1 28.54 5.00 4.20
CA MET A 1 27.06 4.96 4.37
C MET A 1 26.72 3.62 4.96
N LYS A 2 25.89 3.55 6.01
CA LYS A 2 25.33 2.27 6.46
C LYS A 2 24.27 1.87 5.45
N THR A 3 24.41 0.71 4.82
CA THR A 3 23.36 0.14 3.99
C THR A 3 22.19 -0.22 4.92
N ILE A 4 21.02 0.29 4.64
CA ILE A 4 19.80 -0.11 5.35
C ILE A 4 19.40 -1.48 4.82
N GLU A 5 19.30 -2.46 5.70
CA GLU A 5 18.81 -3.80 5.32
C GLU A 5 17.30 -3.83 5.33
N LEU A 6 16.73 -4.53 4.33
CA LEU A 6 15.30 -4.79 4.31
C LEU A 6 14.88 -5.68 5.49
N LEU A 7 13.76 -5.35 6.09
CA LEU A 7 13.15 -6.18 7.12
C LEU A 7 12.76 -7.55 6.51
N LYS A 8 12.99 -8.60 7.27
CA LYS A 8 12.62 -9.95 6.84
C LYS A 8 11.08 -10.09 6.85
N PRO A 9 10.50 -10.66 5.80
CA PRO A 9 9.06 -10.96 5.78
C PRO A 9 8.68 -11.86 6.96
N LEU A 10 7.51 -11.60 7.54
CA LEU A 10 6.87 -12.53 8.46
C LEU A 10 6.28 -13.71 7.68
N ALA A 11 6.10 -14.85 8.36
CA ALA A 11 5.45 -16.02 7.78
C ALA A 11 3.91 -15.81 7.75
N ILE A 12 3.48 -14.86 6.94
CA ILE A 12 2.07 -14.48 6.76
C ILE A 12 1.75 -14.53 5.28
N PHE A 13 0.68 -15.23 4.94
CA PHE A 13 0.14 -15.32 3.60
C PHE A 13 -1.16 -14.50 3.51
N ARG A 14 -1.35 -13.80 2.39
CA ARG A 14 -2.60 -13.12 2.06
C ARG A 14 -3.28 -13.84 0.91
N ASP A 15 -4.48 -14.30 1.14
CA ASP A 15 -5.34 -14.82 0.09
C ASP A 15 -5.81 -13.70 -0.84
N GLN A 16 -5.61 -13.87 -2.15
CA GLN A 16 -5.84 -12.82 -3.15
C GLN A 16 -7.34 -12.61 -3.46
N GLU A 17 -8.16 -13.63 -3.24
CA GLU A 17 -9.60 -13.54 -3.52
C GLU A 17 -10.36 -12.96 -2.33
N THR A 18 -10.12 -13.52 -1.15
CA THR A 18 -10.83 -13.14 0.08
C THR A 18 -10.19 -11.98 0.82
N HIS A 19 -8.94 -11.63 0.48
CA HIS A 19 -8.10 -10.64 1.15
C HIS A 19 -7.86 -10.94 2.65
N LYS A 20 -8.04 -12.20 3.06
CA LYS A 20 -7.75 -12.67 4.39
C LYS A 20 -6.29 -13.01 4.56
N TYR A 21 -5.82 -12.96 5.78
CA TYR A 21 -4.44 -13.25 6.14
C TYR A 21 -4.35 -14.55 6.93
N PHE A 22 -3.44 -15.43 6.54
CA PHE A 22 -3.12 -16.65 7.26
C PHE A 22 -1.75 -16.50 7.93
N ASP A 23 -1.68 -16.72 9.23
CA ASP A 23 -0.44 -16.72 9.98
C ASP A 23 0.11 -18.15 10.02
N GLU A 24 1.18 -18.38 9.27
CA GLU A 24 1.82 -19.69 9.17
C GLU A 24 2.50 -20.12 10.50
N THR A 25 2.92 -19.16 11.31
CA THR A 25 3.52 -19.45 12.61
C THR A 25 2.46 -19.96 13.59
N LEU A 26 1.29 -19.35 13.57
CA LEU A 26 0.16 -19.70 14.42
C LEU A 26 -0.77 -20.76 13.80
N GLN A 27 -0.54 -21.11 12.51
CA GLN A 27 -1.35 -22.07 11.74
C GLN A 27 -2.84 -21.73 11.76
N ARG A 28 -3.18 -20.44 11.61
CA ARG A 28 -4.58 -19.98 11.61
C ARG A 28 -4.83 -18.77 10.73
N TRP A 29 -6.06 -18.64 10.27
CA TRP A 29 -6.57 -17.43 9.67
C TRP A 29 -6.74 -16.34 10.72
N LEU A 30 -6.33 -15.12 10.36
CA LEU A 30 -6.60 -13.94 11.18
C LEU A 30 -8.05 -13.50 10.96
N ALA A 31 -8.69 -13.06 12.04
CA ALA A 31 -10.11 -12.75 12.02
C ALA A 31 -10.43 -11.49 11.20
N PHE A 32 -9.51 -10.54 11.19
CA PHE A 32 -9.70 -9.22 10.57
C PHE A 32 -8.51 -8.81 9.75
N SER A 33 -8.76 -8.03 8.70
CA SER A 33 -7.75 -7.20 8.04
C SER A 33 -7.68 -5.81 8.66
N THR A 34 -6.55 -5.12 8.50
CA THR A 34 -6.43 -3.71 8.93
C THR A 34 -7.47 -2.83 8.24
N THR A 35 -7.82 -3.13 6.99
CA THR A 35 -8.84 -2.40 6.24
C THR A 35 -10.23 -2.54 6.86
N GLU A 36 -10.59 -3.74 7.32
CA GLU A 36 -11.87 -3.99 8.00
C GLU A 36 -11.94 -3.28 9.37
N VAL A 37 -10.83 -3.27 10.10
CA VAL A 37 -10.77 -2.61 11.41
C VAL A 37 -10.82 -1.08 11.30
N CYS A 38 -10.20 -0.53 10.25
CA CYS A 38 -10.07 0.92 10.09
C CYS A 38 -11.19 1.59 9.28
N ASN A 39 -11.98 0.82 8.54
CA ASN A 39 -13.01 1.36 7.64
C ASN A 39 -14.40 0.82 7.98
N GLU A 40 -15.20 1.64 8.65
CA GLU A 40 -16.64 1.44 8.73
C GLU A 40 -17.30 1.97 7.45
N LEU A 41 -17.37 1.13 6.43
CA LEU A 41 -18.07 1.47 5.19
C LEU A 41 -19.54 1.11 5.30
N THR A 42 -20.42 2.01 4.84
CA THR A 42 -21.84 1.67 4.63
C THR A 42 -21.98 0.63 3.53
N GLU A 43 -23.07 -0.15 3.53
CA GLU A 43 -23.32 -1.15 2.49
C GLU A 43 -23.37 -0.49 1.09
N GLU A 44 -24.00 0.68 0.95
CA GLU A 44 -24.00 1.43 -0.29
C GLU A 44 -22.58 1.79 -0.76
N ALA A 45 -21.69 2.18 0.15
CA ALA A 45 -20.30 2.47 -0.20
C ALA A 45 -19.54 1.22 -0.66
N LYS A 46 -19.80 0.06 -0.02
CA LYS A 46 -19.21 -1.23 -0.43
C LYS A 46 -19.69 -1.65 -1.82
N GLU A 47 -21.00 -1.54 -2.09
CA GLU A 47 -21.58 -1.85 -3.38
C GLU A 47 -20.99 -0.95 -4.49
N ASN A 48 -20.85 0.34 -4.22
CA ASN A 48 -20.22 1.28 -5.16
C ASN A 48 -18.75 0.96 -5.43
N ILE A 49 -17.99 0.60 -4.39
CA ILE A 49 -16.60 0.18 -4.53
C ILE A 49 -16.51 -1.07 -5.42
N GLU A 50 -17.34 -2.06 -5.16
CA GLU A 50 -17.34 -3.32 -5.92
C GLU A 50 -17.80 -3.12 -7.36
N ALA A 51 -18.83 -2.32 -7.61
CA ALA A 51 -19.33 -2.02 -8.96
C ALA A 51 -18.25 -1.44 -9.89
N TYR A 52 -17.28 -0.71 -9.37
CA TYR A 52 -16.19 -0.11 -10.15
C TYR A 52 -14.85 -0.79 -9.95
N ARG A 53 -14.81 -1.98 -9.32
CA ARG A 53 -13.60 -2.73 -9.01
C ARG A 53 -12.73 -3.00 -10.24
N TYR A 54 -13.35 -3.36 -11.35
CA TYR A 54 -12.67 -3.64 -12.63
C TYR A 54 -11.89 -2.44 -13.19
N ILE A 55 -12.18 -1.22 -12.74
CA ILE A 55 -11.46 0.01 -13.15
C ILE A 55 -10.32 0.33 -12.20
N TRP A 56 -10.60 0.35 -10.88
CA TRP A 56 -9.62 0.85 -9.91
C TRP A 56 -8.61 -0.20 -9.47
N GLN A 57 -9.01 -1.48 -9.41
CA GLN A 57 -8.14 -2.55 -8.92
C GLN A 57 -6.93 -2.81 -9.83
N PRO A 58 -7.07 -3.01 -11.17
CA PRO A 58 -5.91 -3.23 -12.04
C PRO A 58 -4.93 -2.05 -12.01
N ARG A 59 -5.46 -0.83 -11.97
CA ARG A 59 -4.65 0.38 -11.83
C ARG A 59 -3.89 0.39 -10.49
N GLY A 60 -4.58 0.10 -9.39
CA GLY A 60 -3.96 0.03 -8.07
C GLY A 60 -2.82 -0.97 -8.03
N VAL A 61 -3.09 -2.21 -8.46
CA VAL A 61 -2.10 -3.29 -8.52
C VAL A 61 -0.87 -2.84 -9.32
N LYS A 62 -1.06 -2.29 -10.53
CA LYS A 62 0.06 -1.87 -11.37
C LYS A 62 0.91 -0.77 -10.73
N VAL A 63 0.29 0.22 -10.09
CA VAL A 63 1.04 1.29 -9.39
C VAL A 63 1.87 0.73 -8.23
N HIS A 64 1.29 -0.17 -7.43
CA HIS A 64 2.01 -0.83 -6.33
C HIS A 64 3.17 -1.68 -6.84
N GLU A 65 2.96 -2.50 -7.89
CA GLU A 65 4.01 -3.31 -8.51
C GLU A 65 5.18 -2.45 -9.00
N CYS A 66 4.91 -1.41 -9.81
CA CYS A 66 5.95 -0.56 -10.35
C CYS A 66 6.74 0.16 -9.26
N LEU A 67 6.07 0.59 -8.18
CA LEU A 67 6.75 1.24 -7.07
C LEU A 67 7.58 0.24 -6.25
N ALA A 68 7.04 -0.95 -5.99
CA ALA A 68 7.77 -2.00 -5.28
C ALA A 68 9.05 -2.37 -6.03
N GLU A 69 8.98 -2.61 -7.35
CA GLU A 69 10.13 -2.90 -8.20
C GLU A 69 11.17 -1.77 -8.18
N LYS A 70 10.73 -0.53 -8.26
CA LYS A 70 11.60 0.65 -8.14
C LYS A 70 12.34 0.66 -6.81
N MET A 71 11.65 0.38 -5.72
CA MET A 71 12.21 0.39 -4.36
C MET A 71 13.16 -0.77 -4.12
N LEU A 72 12.89 -1.93 -4.71
CA LEU A 72 13.75 -3.13 -4.61
C LEU A 72 14.93 -3.11 -5.58
N GLY A 73 14.94 -2.19 -6.54
CA GLY A 73 16.01 -2.06 -7.53
C GLY A 73 15.98 -3.12 -8.64
N SER A 74 14.88 -3.89 -8.75
CA SER A 74 14.67 -4.88 -9.82
C SER A 74 14.08 -4.30 -11.10
N GLY A 75 13.52 -3.20 -11.04
CA GLY A 75 13.23 -2.06 -11.89
C GLY A 75 12.68 -2.19 -13.32
N ASP A 76 12.04 -3.31 -13.72
CA ASP A 76 11.64 -3.52 -15.13
C ASP A 76 10.15 -3.78 -15.37
N ILE A 77 9.27 -3.42 -14.44
CA ILE A 77 7.84 -3.54 -14.69
C ILE A 77 7.36 -2.34 -15.50
N GLU A 78 6.99 -2.60 -16.75
CA GLU A 78 6.40 -1.60 -17.63
C GLU A 78 5.03 -1.15 -17.09
N PRO A 79 4.79 0.16 -16.95
CA PRO A 79 3.53 0.68 -16.43
C PRO A 79 2.35 0.47 -17.40
N GLY A 80 2.62 0.32 -18.72
CA GLY A 80 1.61 0.14 -19.75
C GLY A 80 0.58 1.28 -19.75
N ASP A 81 -0.69 0.94 -19.84
CA ASP A 81 -1.80 1.91 -19.87
C ASP A 81 -1.92 2.76 -18.58
N TYR A 82 -1.15 2.45 -17.54
CA TYR A 82 -1.19 3.15 -16.26
C TYR A 82 -0.02 4.11 -16.04
N GLU A 83 0.79 4.40 -17.06
CA GLU A 83 1.97 5.28 -16.99
C GLU A 83 1.64 6.62 -16.32
N ALA A 84 0.55 7.25 -16.71
CA ALA A 84 0.10 8.53 -16.14
C ALA A 84 -0.20 8.48 -14.62
N TRP A 85 -0.37 7.27 -14.06
CA TRP A 85 -0.58 7.03 -12.63
C TRP A 85 0.69 6.63 -11.91
N VAL A 86 1.57 5.93 -12.60
CA VAL A 86 2.83 5.38 -12.09
C VAL A 86 3.90 6.46 -12.04
N GLU A 87 4.15 7.13 -13.16
CA GLU A 87 5.25 8.08 -13.32
C GLU A 87 5.30 9.20 -12.26
N PRO A 88 4.17 9.89 -11.96
CA PRO A 88 4.17 10.90 -10.91
C PRO A 88 4.53 10.36 -9.52
N LYS A 89 4.22 9.08 -9.24
CA LYS A 89 4.57 8.44 -7.97
C LYS A 89 6.06 8.12 -7.90
N LEU A 90 6.61 7.53 -8.96
CA LEU A 90 8.03 7.19 -9.05
C LEU A 90 8.94 8.42 -8.96
N ASN A 91 8.47 9.56 -9.48
CA ASN A 91 9.19 10.83 -9.49
C ASN A 91 8.84 11.74 -8.29
N HIS A 92 7.99 11.29 -7.39
CA HIS A 92 7.64 12.08 -6.22
C HIS A 92 8.84 12.26 -5.29
N GLU A 93 8.99 13.45 -4.74
CA GLU A 93 10.13 13.81 -3.90
C GLU A 93 10.37 12.83 -2.73
N LEU A 94 9.31 12.38 -2.07
CA LEU A 94 9.43 11.37 -1.00
C LEU A 94 10.02 10.06 -1.50
N ILE A 95 9.73 9.65 -2.70
CA ILE A 95 10.22 8.39 -3.28
C ILE A 95 11.67 8.52 -3.72
N THR A 96 12.06 9.65 -4.31
CA THR A 96 13.43 9.88 -4.78
C THR A 96 14.48 9.98 -3.66
N HIS A 97 14.04 10.30 -2.44
CA HIS A 97 14.90 10.40 -1.25
C HIS A 97 14.63 9.30 -0.22
N PHE A 98 13.95 8.23 -0.62
CA PHE A 98 13.52 7.17 0.27
C PHE A 98 14.43 5.95 0.17
N GLU A 99 15.01 5.55 1.29
CA GLU A 99 15.74 4.30 1.42
C GLU A 99 14.82 3.25 2.06
N PRO A 100 14.38 2.24 1.31
CA PRO A 100 13.38 1.30 1.80
C PRO A 100 13.94 0.38 2.88
N MET A 101 13.18 0.16 3.93
CA MET A 101 13.38 -0.85 4.97
C MET A 101 12.39 -2.01 4.82
N ALA A 102 11.21 -1.73 4.29
CA ALA A 102 10.22 -2.74 3.93
C ALA A 102 9.39 -2.25 2.73
N VAL A 103 9.05 -3.20 1.87
CA VAL A 103 8.23 -3.00 0.67
C VAL A 103 7.19 -4.10 0.64
N GLU A 104 5.90 -3.75 0.52
CA GLU A 104 4.77 -4.69 0.49
C GLU A 104 4.83 -5.72 1.63
N LEU A 105 5.23 -5.26 2.84
CA LEU A 105 5.46 -6.14 3.97
C LEU A 105 4.14 -6.54 4.63
N MET A 106 3.90 -7.83 4.71
CA MET A 106 2.78 -8.38 5.48
C MET A 106 3.11 -8.40 6.96
N MET A 107 2.13 -8.02 7.77
CA MET A 107 2.26 -7.91 9.22
C MET A 107 1.03 -8.49 9.91
N SER A 108 1.20 -8.90 11.17
CA SER A 108 0.09 -9.29 12.03
C SER A 108 0.21 -8.69 13.43
N ILE A 109 -0.93 -8.57 14.08
CA ILE A 109 -1.05 -8.38 15.52
C ILE A 109 -1.73 -9.65 16.06
N PRO A 110 -0.94 -10.67 16.45
CA PRO A 110 -1.46 -11.99 16.76
C PRO A 110 -2.52 -11.98 17.85
N ASP A 111 -2.31 -11.23 18.93
CA ASP A 111 -3.23 -11.13 20.08
C ASP A 111 -4.58 -10.51 19.68
N LYS A 112 -4.61 -9.70 18.63
CA LYS A 112 -5.85 -9.07 18.12
C LYS A 112 -6.42 -9.81 16.93
N SER A 113 -5.73 -10.84 16.44
CA SER A 113 -6.09 -11.58 15.23
C SER A 113 -6.31 -10.67 14.00
N VAL A 114 -5.45 -9.66 13.87
CA VAL A 114 -5.49 -8.68 12.77
C VAL A 114 -4.28 -8.88 11.87
N GLY A 115 -4.52 -8.96 10.57
CA GLY A 115 -3.48 -8.97 9.55
C GLY A 115 -3.54 -7.72 8.66
N GLY A 116 -2.41 -7.35 8.09
CA GLY A 116 -2.31 -6.22 7.18
C GLY A 116 -1.07 -6.28 6.32
N GLN A 117 -1.04 -5.41 5.33
CA GLN A 117 0.09 -5.21 4.45
C GLN A 117 0.39 -3.72 4.43
N LEU A 118 1.64 -3.36 4.70
CA LEU A 118 2.12 -1.99 4.51
C LEU A 118 2.74 -1.88 3.11
N ASP A 119 2.58 -0.75 2.46
CA ASP A 119 3.16 -0.54 1.13
C ASP A 119 4.66 -0.26 1.23
N LEU A 120 5.05 0.79 1.96
CA LEU A 120 6.47 1.14 2.14
C LEU A 120 6.76 1.60 3.57
N LEU A 121 7.86 1.09 4.12
CA LEU A 121 8.50 1.63 5.32
C LEU A 121 9.96 1.91 5.00
N GLY A 122 10.48 3.07 5.36
CA GLY A 122 11.86 3.39 5.09
C GLY A 122 12.32 4.71 5.69
N TYR A 123 13.55 5.08 5.34
CA TYR A 123 14.20 6.28 5.82
C TYR A 123 14.21 7.36 4.74
N ASP A 124 13.62 8.51 5.06
CA ASP A 124 13.69 9.71 4.23
C ASP A 124 15.02 10.41 4.48
N THR A 125 15.91 10.33 3.50
CA THR A 125 17.28 10.88 3.60
C THR A 125 17.30 12.41 3.64
N LYS A 126 16.24 13.07 3.18
CA LYS A 126 16.10 14.53 3.20
C LYS A 126 15.69 15.04 4.58
N THR A 127 14.65 14.46 5.15
CA THR A 127 14.12 14.89 6.47
C THR A 127 14.76 14.17 7.65
N LYS A 128 15.56 13.13 7.40
CA LYS A 128 16.22 12.28 8.43
C LYS A 128 15.22 11.57 9.35
N GLN A 129 14.09 11.14 8.81
CA GLN A 129 13.01 10.50 9.55
C GLN A 129 12.66 9.14 8.95
N ILE A 130 12.21 8.22 9.80
CA ILE A 130 11.53 7.00 9.36
C ILE A 130 10.11 7.38 8.96
N ARG A 131 9.68 6.91 7.79
CA ARG A 131 8.36 7.16 7.24
C ARG A 131 7.66 5.87 6.85
N LEU A 132 6.38 5.83 7.16
CA LEU A 132 5.44 4.86 6.62
C LEU A 132 4.64 5.54 5.51
N ILE A 133 4.63 4.94 4.33
CA ILE A 133 3.92 5.44 3.16
C ILE A 133 2.86 4.42 2.76
N ASP A 134 1.63 4.87 2.66
CA ASP A 134 0.49 4.11 2.14
C ASP A 134 0.04 4.73 0.81
N LEU A 135 0.01 3.91 -0.24
CA LEU A 135 -0.31 4.35 -1.59
C LEU A 135 -1.79 4.23 -1.88
N LYS A 136 -2.35 5.28 -2.40
CA LYS A 136 -3.75 5.28 -2.85
C LYS A 136 -3.87 5.79 -4.27
N THR A 137 -4.42 4.96 -5.15
CA THR A 137 -4.75 5.32 -6.53
C THR A 137 -6.22 5.71 -6.62
N LYS A 138 -6.54 6.93 -6.26
CA LYS A 138 -7.93 7.41 -6.34
C LYS A 138 -8.20 8.12 -7.66
N GLY A 139 -9.45 8.05 -8.12
CA GLY A 139 -9.90 8.79 -9.30
C GLY A 139 -9.87 10.31 -9.08
N ASN A 140 -9.73 11.06 -10.19
CA ASN A 140 -9.66 12.53 -10.19
C ASN A 140 -11.03 13.18 -10.02
N SER A 141 -11.86 12.81 -9.06
CA SER A 141 -13.03 13.62 -8.78
C SER A 141 -12.59 14.91 -8.08
N LYS A 142 -12.94 16.05 -8.63
CA LYS A 142 -12.68 17.37 -8.03
C LYS A 142 -13.21 17.48 -6.58
N TYR A 143 -14.19 16.67 -6.25
CA TYR A 143 -14.80 16.59 -4.92
C TYR A 143 -13.88 15.91 -3.91
N ASP A 144 -13.20 14.86 -4.30
CA ASP A 144 -12.29 14.10 -3.46
C ASP A 144 -11.03 14.88 -3.09
N ILE A 145 -10.48 15.66 -4.03
CA ILE A 145 -9.29 16.48 -3.80
C ILE A 145 -9.56 17.52 -2.73
N ARG A 146 -10.68 18.25 -2.82
CA ARG A 146 -11.05 19.31 -1.85
C ARG A 146 -11.29 18.77 -0.45
N LYS A 147 -11.91 17.60 -0.30
CA LYS A 147 -12.16 16.97 0.99
C LYS A 147 -10.85 16.59 1.69
N ARG A 148 -9.90 16.06 0.96
CA ARG A 148 -8.59 15.62 1.49
C ARG A 148 -7.72 16.77 1.99
N PHE A 149 -7.68 17.86 1.24
CA PHE A 149 -6.98 19.07 1.70
C PHE A 149 -7.56 19.60 3.02
N ARG A 150 -8.86 19.47 3.21
CA ARG A 150 -9.53 19.90 4.45
C ARG A 150 -9.25 18.97 5.63
N ASP A 151 -9.14 17.68 5.39
CA ASP A 151 -8.95 16.65 6.43
C ASP A 151 -7.46 16.38 6.74
N GLY A 152 -6.54 17.16 6.14
CA GLY A 152 -5.10 17.08 6.40
C GLY A 152 -4.43 15.78 5.92
N MET A 153 -5.14 14.96 5.13
CA MET A 153 -4.58 13.73 4.58
C MET A 153 -3.72 14.00 3.35
N ILE A 154 -2.43 13.80 3.47
CA ILE A 154 -1.50 13.79 2.33
C ILE A 154 -1.50 12.37 1.74
N HIS A 155 -2.11 12.22 0.58
CA HIS A 155 -1.98 11.00 -0.22
C HIS A 155 -1.02 11.28 -1.38
N LEU A 156 -0.02 10.44 -1.52
CA LEU A 156 0.87 10.41 -2.67
C LEU A 156 0.20 9.78 -3.88
#